data_1a0392cc9b3c2b017dacbb471d8d5f84
#
_entry.id   1a0392cc9b3c2b017dacbb471d8d5f84
#
_cell.length_a   1.000
_cell.length_b   1.000
_cell.length_c   1.000
_cell.angle_alpha   90.00
_cell.angle_beta   90.00
_cell.angle_gamma   90.00
#
_symmetry.space_group_name_H-M   'P 1'
#
loop_
_entity.id
_entity.type
_entity.pdbx_description
1 polymer ?
#
loop_
_entity_poly.entity_id
_entity_poly.type
_entity_poly.pdbx_seq_one_letter_code
_entity_poly.pdbx_strand_id
1 'polypeptide(L)'
;MTRLIVENVHRTSSRPWAFVTGRLEGDELHIGDELAVTHGNIQVATAVVRSIELHSAPDKTTVAIDAALADTIQSGTVLIQAT
;
A
#
# COMPACT_ATOMS: atom_id res chain seq x y z
N MET A 1 -10.47 5.79 -10.20
CA MET A 1 -10.08 4.66 -9.34
C MET A 1 -8.57 4.65 -9.20
N THR A 2 -8.08 4.41 -8.02
CA THR A 2 -6.64 4.40 -7.71
C THR A 2 -6.20 3.00 -7.34
N ARG A 3 -5.04 2.61 -7.83
CA ARG A 3 -4.54 1.26 -7.65
C ARG A 3 -3.03 1.30 -7.43
N LEU A 4 -2.55 0.61 -6.40
CA LEU A 4 -1.14 0.44 -6.12
C LEU A 4 -0.77 -1.03 -6.28
N ILE A 5 0.07 -1.32 -7.27
CA ILE A 5 0.54 -2.67 -7.53
C ILE A 5 1.80 -2.89 -6.71
N VAL A 6 1.72 -3.73 -5.70
CA VAL A 6 2.79 -3.91 -4.72
C VAL A 6 3.97 -4.65 -5.33
N GLU A 7 5.15 -4.10 -5.13
CA GLU A 7 6.41 -4.72 -5.53
C GLU A 7 7.23 -5.18 -4.33
N ASN A 8 7.13 -4.46 -3.22
CA ASN A 8 7.94 -4.74 -2.04
C ASN A 8 7.23 -4.30 -0.77
N VAL A 9 7.45 -5.03 0.31
CA VAL A 9 6.95 -4.68 1.64
C VAL A 9 8.14 -4.66 2.59
N HIS A 10 8.27 -3.58 3.36
CA HIS A 10 9.36 -3.42 4.30
C HIS A 10 8.81 -3.08 5.69
N ARG A 11 9.17 -3.87 6.69
CA ARG A 11 8.84 -3.59 8.08
C ARG A 11 9.95 -2.80 8.74
N THR A 12 9.57 -1.88 9.63
CA THR A 12 10.54 -1.21 10.48
C THR A 12 10.30 -1.64 11.93
N SER A 13 11.38 -1.77 12.70
CA SER A 13 11.27 -2.14 14.10
C SER A 13 10.92 -0.94 15.00
N SER A 14 11.00 0.28 14.48
CA SER A 14 10.83 1.50 15.26
C SER A 14 9.41 2.05 15.21
N ARG A 15 8.53 1.52 14.35
CA ARG A 15 7.18 2.03 14.17
C ARG A 15 6.20 0.89 13.98
N PRO A 16 4.92 1.08 14.35
CA PRO A 16 3.89 0.06 14.14
C PRO A 16 3.38 0.04 12.68
N TRP A 17 4.24 0.39 11.74
CA TRP A 17 3.89 0.51 10.34
C TRP A 17 4.73 -0.43 9.49
N ALA A 18 4.18 -0.81 8.34
CA ALA A 18 4.93 -1.45 7.27
C ALA A 18 4.90 -0.51 6.07
N PHE A 19 6.00 -0.42 5.35
CA PHE A 19 6.09 0.40 4.14
C PHE A 19 5.87 -0.49 2.92
N VAL A 20 4.93 -0.09 2.09
CA VAL A 20 4.58 -0.81 0.87
C VAL A 20 5.00 0.05 -0.31
N THR A 21 5.84 -0.49 -1.15
CA THR A 21 6.34 0.19 -2.35
C THR A 21 5.81 -0.51 -3.58
N GLY A 22 5.36 0.26 -4.55
CA GLY A 22 4.86 -0.29 -5.78
C GLY A 22 4.61 0.77 -6.82
N ARG A 23 3.91 0.37 -7.88
CA ARG A 23 3.55 1.27 -8.97
C ARG A 23 2.13 1.76 -8.77
N LEU A 24 1.97 3.08 -8.71
CA LEU A 24 0.66 3.71 -8.57
C LEU A 24 0.06 3.96 -9.94
N GLU A 25 -1.21 3.57 -10.08
CA GLU A 25 -2.00 3.84 -11.28
C GLU A 25 -3.27 4.57 -10.87
N GLY A 26 -3.60 5.60 -11.63
CA GLY A 26 -4.77 6.43 -11.35
C GLY A 26 -4.41 7.67 -10.56
N ASP A 27 -5.29 8.05 -9.65
CA ASP A 27 -5.14 9.28 -8.89
C ASP A 27 -4.16 9.13 -7.73
N GLU A 28 -3.71 10.25 -7.18
CA GLU A 28 -2.83 10.25 -6.02
C GLU A 28 -3.52 9.66 -4.78
N LEU A 29 -2.72 9.03 -3.93
CA LEU A 29 -3.17 8.58 -2.63
C LEU A 29 -2.99 9.69 -1.61
N HIS A 30 -3.84 9.68 -0.57
CA HIS A 30 -3.79 10.65 0.53
C HIS A 30 -3.79 9.91 1.85
N ILE A 31 -3.20 10.53 2.86
CA ILE A 31 -3.23 9.98 4.22
C ILE A 31 -4.68 9.86 4.66
N GLY A 32 -5.04 8.69 5.18
CA GLY A 32 -6.41 8.39 5.58
C GLY A 32 -7.21 7.62 4.55
N ASP A 33 -6.73 7.50 3.33
CA ASP A 33 -7.41 6.72 2.28
C ASP A 33 -7.49 5.25 2.70
N GLU A 34 -8.63 4.63 2.42
CA GLU A 34 -8.85 3.21 2.65
C GLU A 34 -8.67 2.45 1.35
N LEU A 35 -7.86 1.42 1.40
CA LEU A 35 -7.52 0.62 0.23
C LEU A 35 -7.94 -0.83 0.46
N ALA A 36 -8.64 -1.41 -0.50
CA ALA A 36 -8.92 -2.83 -0.49
C ALA A 36 -7.65 -3.60 -0.84
N VAL A 37 -7.24 -4.51 0.04
CA VAL A 37 -6.10 -5.39 -0.20
C VAL A 37 -6.61 -6.59 -0.98
N THR A 38 -6.16 -6.77 -2.20
CA THR A 38 -6.68 -7.83 -3.06
C THR A 38 -5.59 -8.78 -3.52
N HIS A 39 -5.92 -10.06 -3.54
CA HIS A 39 -5.12 -11.11 -4.16
C HIS A 39 -5.96 -11.65 -5.33
N GLY A 40 -5.51 -11.39 -6.56
CA GLY A 40 -6.34 -11.64 -7.71
C GLY A 40 -7.57 -10.74 -7.66
N ASN A 41 -8.76 -11.34 -7.70
CA ASN A 41 -10.01 -10.58 -7.64
C ASN A 41 -10.68 -10.66 -6.27
N ILE A 42 -9.96 -11.13 -5.24
CA ILE A 42 -10.53 -11.35 -3.91
C ILE A 42 -9.95 -10.34 -2.94
N GLN A 43 -10.84 -9.58 -2.28
CA GLN A 43 -10.44 -8.69 -1.19
C GLN A 43 -10.21 -9.50 0.08
N VAL A 44 -9.01 -9.41 0.64
CA VAL A 44 -8.64 -10.16 1.84
C VAL A 44 -8.51 -9.27 3.07
N ALA A 45 -8.40 -7.95 2.89
CA ALA A 45 -8.27 -7.01 4.01
C ALA A 45 -8.53 -5.60 3.53
N THR A 46 -8.53 -4.65 4.47
CA THR A 46 -8.57 -3.21 4.17
C THR A 46 -7.38 -2.56 4.84
N ALA A 47 -6.66 -1.73 4.11
CA ALA A 47 -5.52 -0.98 4.61
C ALA A 47 -5.83 0.50 4.59
N VAL A 48 -5.37 1.22 5.62
CA VAL A 48 -5.50 2.67 5.68
C VAL A 48 -4.11 3.28 5.48
N VAL A 49 -4.02 4.27 4.60
CA VAL A 49 -2.77 4.97 4.36
C VAL A 49 -2.44 5.83 5.58
N ARG A 50 -1.36 5.48 6.27
CA ARG A 50 -0.92 6.20 7.49
C ARG A 50 0.10 7.27 7.19
N SER A 51 0.89 7.08 6.14
CA SER A 51 1.90 8.05 5.73
C SER A 51 2.25 7.79 4.26
N ILE A 52 2.80 8.80 3.61
CA ILE A 52 3.28 8.68 2.24
C ILE A 52 4.74 9.14 2.21
N GLU A 53 5.60 8.30 1.66
CA GLU A 53 7.03 8.61 1.58
C GLU A 53 7.29 9.54 0.42
N LEU A 54 7.96 10.67 0.68
CA LEU A 54 8.21 11.68 -0.34
C LEU A 54 9.46 11.43 -1.16
N HIS A 55 10.31 10.51 -0.73
CA HIS A 55 11.61 10.26 -1.35
C HIS A 55 11.72 8.90 -2.00
N SER A 56 10.59 8.38 -2.47
CA SER A 56 10.56 7.12 -3.22
C SER A 56 11.27 7.28 -4.57
N ALA A 57 11.67 6.17 -5.16
CA ALA A 57 12.22 6.18 -6.52
C ALA A 57 11.23 6.84 -7.49
N PRO A 58 11.71 7.49 -8.57
CA PRO A 58 10.86 8.36 -9.41
C PRO A 58 9.56 7.76 -9.93
N ASP A 59 9.52 6.50 -10.25
CA ASP A 59 8.30 5.85 -10.78
C ASP A 59 7.69 4.87 -9.76
N LYS A 60 8.03 5.06 -8.49
CA LYS A 60 7.51 4.23 -7.40
C LYS A 60 6.79 5.09 -6.38
N THR A 61 5.85 4.49 -5.69
CA THR A 61 5.12 5.11 -4.59
C THR A 61 5.27 4.22 -3.36
N THR A 62 5.60 4.84 -2.23
CA THR A 62 5.73 4.12 -0.96
C THR A 62 4.75 4.72 0.04
N VAL A 63 3.94 3.87 0.64
CA VAL A 63 2.98 4.28 1.68
C VAL A 63 3.20 3.44 2.92
N ALA A 64 2.87 4.02 4.08
CA ALA A 64 2.89 3.29 5.35
C ALA A 64 1.47 2.84 5.67
N ILE A 65 1.35 1.58 6.08
CA ILE A 65 0.10 0.99 6.54
C ILE A 65 0.36 0.28 7.86
N ASP A 66 -0.67 -0.25 8.50
CA ASP A 66 -0.50 -0.97 9.76
C ASP A 66 0.39 -2.20 9.57
N ALA A 67 1.35 -2.37 10.47
CA ALA A 67 2.29 -3.50 10.39
C ALA A 67 1.58 -4.86 10.47
N ALA A 68 0.41 -4.90 11.10
CA ALA A 68 -0.37 -6.14 11.19
C ALA A 68 -0.74 -6.70 9.82
N LEU A 69 -0.77 -5.87 8.78
CA LEU A 69 -1.13 -6.29 7.43
C LEU A 69 0.08 -6.75 6.61
N ALA A 70 1.30 -6.59 7.13
CA ALA A 70 2.51 -6.88 6.37
C ALA A 70 2.58 -8.33 5.88
N ASP A 71 2.08 -9.27 6.68
CA ASP A 71 2.10 -10.69 6.31
C ASP A 71 1.03 -11.04 5.28
N THR A 72 0.02 -10.18 5.11
CA THR A 72 -1.04 -10.36 4.13
C THR A 72 -0.67 -9.81 2.77
N ILE A 73 0.22 -8.83 2.75
CA ILE A 73 0.61 -8.13 1.53
C ILE A 73 1.95 -8.67 1.03
N GLN A 74 2.01 -8.98 -0.26
CA GLN A 74 3.22 -9.51 -0.88
C GLN A 74 3.36 -8.93 -2.28
N SER A 75 4.47 -9.22 -2.94
CA SER A 75 4.67 -8.80 -4.32
C SER A 75 3.55 -9.34 -5.19
N GLY A 76 2.94 -8.48 -5.98
CA GLY A 76 1.80 -8.82 -6.81
C GLY A 76 0.43 -8.51 -6.19
N THR A 77 0.38 -8.26 -4.87
CA THR A 77 -0.85 -7.79 -4.22
C THR A 77 -1.22 -6.44 -4.81
N VAL A 78 -2.53 -6.18 -4.99
CA VAL A 78 -3.01 -4.90 -5.50
C VAL A 78 -3.85 -4.23 -4.42
N LEU A 79 -3.51 -2.98 -4.11
CA LEU A 79 -4.27 -2.14 -3.18
C LEU A 79 -5.14 -1.22 -4.02
N ILE A 80 -6.46 -1.29 -3.83
CA ILE A 80 -7.41 -0.57 -4.68
C ILE A 80 -8.23 0.38 -3.83
N GLN A 81 -8.28 1.65 -4.25
CA GLN A 81 -9.18 2.62 -3.67
C GLN A 81 -10.42 2.70 -4.56
N ALA A 82 -11.56 2.27 -4.02
CA ALA A 82 -12.84 2.44 -4.70
C ALA A 82 -13.35 3.85 -4.42
N THR A 83 -13.85 4.52 -5.44
CA THR A 83 -14.46 5.84 -5.30
C THR A 83 -15.96 5.72 -5.08
#